data_abf030028ca8813211a20b1acb386305
#
_entry.id   abf030028ca8813211a20b1acb386305
#
_cell.length_a   1.000
_cell.length_b   1.000
_cell.length_c   1.000
_cell.angle_alpha   90.00
_cell.angle_beta   90.00
_cell.angle_gamma   90.00
#
_symmetry.space_group_name_H-M   'P 1'
#
loop_
_entity.id
_entity.type
_entity.pdbx_description
1 polymer ?
#
loop_
_entity_poly.entity_id
_entity_poly.type
_entity_poly.pdbx_seq_one_letter_code
_entity_poly.pdbx_strand_id
1 'polypeptide(L)'
;MQQILVVEDESVIRTALRRLLERSGYGVSEAGSVQQAESDHSFNDFDLIISDLRLPGAPGTDLIKKAGDVPVLIMTSYASLRSAVDSMRMGAVDYIAKPFDHGDMVNAVERIIADHPTQKAQEQKATASNSGDTSSTSGIIGNCQPIQILFGHIQRMAPTESTVLVLGETGTGKELVARSIHKFSARKGD
;
A
#
# COMPACT_ATOMS: atom_id res chain seq x y z
N MET A 1 15.54 5.30 -10.72
CA MET A 1 14.20 5.12 -11.33
C MET A 1 13.56 3.95 -10.63
N GLN A 2 12.39 4.16 -10.03
CA GLN A 2 11.68 3.12 -9.28
C GLN A 2 11.13 2.06 -10.23
N GLN A 3 11.23 0.79 -9.83
CA GLN A 3 10.89 -0.37 -10.65
C GLN A 3 9.59 -1.02 -10.17
N ILE A 4 8.66 -1.23 -11.07
CA ILE A 4 7.37 -1.85 -10.78
C ILE A 4 7.23 -3.13 -11.61
N LEU A 5 6.84 -4.24 -10.97
CA LEU A 5 6.45 -5.46 -11.66
C LEU A 5 4.92 -5.50 -11.79
N VAL A 6 4.44 -5.64 -13.02
CA VAL A 6 3.01 -5.82 -13.31
C VAL A 6 2.75 -7.28 -13.68
N VAL A 7 1.90 -7.95 -12.89
CA VAL A 7 1.52 -9.36 -13.11
C VAL A 7 0.04 -9.43 -13.45
N GLU A 8 -0.26 -9.66 -14.72
CA GLU A 8 -1.60 -9.60 -15.31
C GLU A 8 -1.65 -10.55 -16.52
N ASP A 9 -2.61 -11.43 -16.59
CA ASP A 9 -2.71 -12.39 -17.70
C ASP A 9 -3.27 -11.76 -18.99
N GLU A 10 -4.17 -10.78 -18.87
CA GLU A 10 -4.71 -10.06 -20.01
C GLU A 10 -3.67 -9.08 -20.60
N SER A 11 -3.12 -9.41 -21.77
CA SER A 11 -2.07 -8.60 -22.41
C SER A 11 -2.49 -7.14 -22.69
N VAL A 12 -3.78 -6.90 -22.95
CA VAL A 12 -4.32 -5.55 -23.20
C VAL A 12 -4.25 -4.70 -21.93
N ILE A 13 -4.68 -5.25 -20.82
CA ILE A 13 -4.64 -4.56 -19.50
C ILE A 13 -3.19 -4.36 -19.07
N ARG A 14 -2.37 -5.39 -19.18
CA ARG A 14 -0.94 -5.35 -18.85
C ARG A 14 -0.22 -4.25 -19.62
N THR A 15 -0.41 -4.19 -20.96
CA THR A 15 0.19 -3.16 -21.81
C THR A 15 -0.33 -1.75 -21.47
N ALA A 16 -1.62 -1.61 -21.14
CA ALA A 16 -2.19 -0.32 -20.75
C ALA A 16 -1.57 0.18 -19.44
N LEU A 17 -1.45 -0.69 -18.43
CA LEU A 17 -0.80 -0.39 -17.16
C LEU A 17 0.67 0.00 -17.34
N ARG A 18 1.41 -0.79 -18.10
CA ARG A 18 2.80 -0.46 -18.42
C ARG A 18 2.93 0.95 -18.98
N ARG A 19 2.17 1.29 -20.03
CA ARG A 19 2.22 2.62 -20.65
C ARG A 19 1.83 3.74 -19.69
N LEU A 20 0.86 3.49 -18.81
CA LEU A 20 0.43 4.44 -17.79
C LEU A 20 1.58 4.73 -16.81
N LEU A 21 2.18 3.69 -16.26
CA LEU A 21 3.24 3.79 -15.26
C LEU A 21 4.55 4.33 -15.84
N GLU A 22 4.92 3.93 -17.07
CA GLU A 22 6.09 4.47 -17.78
C GLU A 22 5.93 5.99 -18.03
N ARG A 23 4.73 6.47 -18.40
CA ARG A 23 4.45 7.91 -18.54
C ARG A 23 4.55 8.66 -17.21
N SER A 24 4.31 8.01 -16.10
CA SER A 24 4.46 8.56 -14.75
C SER A 24 5.90 8.47 -14.22
N GLY A 25 6.85 7.99 -15.04
CA GLY A 25 8.28 8.00 -14.72
C GLY A 25 8.79 6.73 -14.01
N TYR A 26 8.04 5.64 -14.02
CA TYR A 26 8.44 4.36 -13.45
C TYR A 26 9.07 3.44 -14.51
N GLY A 27 10.01 2.59 -14.08
CA GLY A 27 10.43 1.43 -14.87
C GLY A 27 9.44 0.29 -14.67
N VAL A 28 9.03 -0.38 -15.75
CA VAL A 28 8.00 -1.43 -15.66
C VAL A 28 8.49 -2.71 -16.29
N SER A 29 8.40 -3.80 -15.52
CA SER A 29 8.53 -5.19 -16.01
C SER A 29 7.16 -5.87 -15.99
N GLU A 30 6.98 -6.86 -16.85
CA GLU A 30 5.69 -7.51 -17.07
C GLU A 30 5.80 -9.03 -16.89
N ALA A 31 4.76 -9.65 -16.32
CA ALA A 31 4.58 -11.10 -16.30
C ALA A 31 3.11 -11.45 -16.48
N GLY A 32 2.81 -12.58 -17.12
CA GLY A 32 1.45 -13.05 -17.37
C GLY A 32 0.93 -14.03 -16.31
N SER A 33 1.76 -14.44 -15.36
CA SER A 33 1.41 -15.37 -14.27
C SER A 33 2.40 -15.25 -13.11
N VAL A 34 2.02 -15.82 -11.97
CA VAL A 34 2.92 -15.90 -10.79
C VAL A 34 4.18 -16.69 -11.13
N GLN A 35 4.05 -17.81 -11.85
CA GLN A 35 5.19 -18.66 -12.22
C GLN A 35 6.15 -17.91 -13.15
N GLN A 36 5.64 -17.16 -14.12
CA GLN A 36 6.49 -16.34 -14.99
C GLN A 36 7.19 -15.25 -14.21
N ALA A 37 6.49 -14.57 -13.30
CA ALA A 37 7.10 -13.56 -12.45
C ALA A 37 8.27 -14.11 -11.63
N GLU A 38 8.14 -15.34 -11.11
CA GLU A 38 9.19 -16.01 -10.33
C GLU A 38 10.38 -16.48 -11.18
N SER A 39 10.10 -16.94 -12.42
CA SER A 39 11.16 -17.46 -13.29
C SER A 39 12.00 -16.36 -13.93
N ASP A 40 11.36 -15.24 -14.25
CA ASP A 40 11.97 -14.20 -15.08
C ASP A 40 12.53 -13.05 -14.24
N HIS A 41 12.11 -12.93 -12.96
CA HIS A 41 12.43 -11.77 -12.12
C HIS A 41 12.83 -12.16 -10.69
N SER A 42 13.72 -11.36 -10.11
CA SER A 42 13.97 -11.32 -8.67
C SER A 42 13.09 -10.22 -8.05
N PHE A 43 12.19 -10.58 -7.13
CA PHE A 43 11.26 -9.61 -6.55
C PHE A 43 11.96 -8.47 -5.82
N ASN A 44 13.11 -8.71 -5.22
CA ASN A 44 13.91 -7.69 -4.55
C ASN A 44 14.42 -6.57 -5.47
N ASP A 45 14.30 -6.73 -6.80
CA ASP A 45 14.68 -5.70 -7.76
C ASP A 45 13.60 -4.65 -7.96
N PHE A 46 12.40 -4.87 -7.41
CA PHE A 46 11.24 -3.99 -7.55
C PHE A 46 10.94 -3.21 -6.28
N ASP A 47 10.37 -2.02 -6.47
CA ASP A 47 9.88 -1.15 -5.41
C ASP A 47 8.38 -1.39 -5.13
N LEU A 48 7.67 -2.03 -6.07
CA LEU A 48 6.26 -2.38 -5.97
C LEU A 48 5.93 -3.52 -6.93
N ILE A 49 5.06 -4.44 -6.50
CA ILE A 49 4.43 -5.44 -7.38
C ILE A 49 2.93 -5.10 -7.48
N ILE A 50 2.41 -5.00 -8.71
CA ILE A 50 0.98 -4.84 -8.99
C ILE A 50 0.50 -6.15 -9.59
N SER A 51 -0.45 -6.83 -8.96
CA SER A 51 -0.91 -8.15 -9.39
C SER A 51 -2.43 -8.22 -9.53
N ASP A 52 -2.91 -8.85 -10.60
CA ASP A 52 -4.31 -9.30 -10.58
C ASP A 52 -4.52 -10.38 -9.51
N LEU A 53 -5.68 -10.34 -8.89
CA LEU A 53 -6.10 -11.34 -7.91
C LEU A 53 -6.21 -12.74 -8.54
N ARG A 54 -6.74 -12.79 -9.77
CA ARG A 54 -7.01 -14.04 -10.50
C ARG A 54 -6.05 -14.21 -11.66
N LEU A 55 -5.00 -14.96 -11.43
CA LEU A 55 -4.04 -15.34 -12.45
C LEU A 55 -4.13 -16.83 -12.79
N PRO A 56 -3.74 -17.25 -13.98
CA PRO A 56 -3.68 -18.66 -14.33
C PRO A 56 -2.63 -19.39 -13.48
N GLY A 57 -2.98 -20.59 -13.02
CA GLY A 57 -2.10 -21.47 -12.25
C GLY A 57 -2.05 -21.18 -10.75
N ALA A 58 -1.87 -19.94 -10.34
CA ALA A 58 -1.83 -19.55 -8.92
C ALA A 58 -2.45 -18.16 -8.72
N PRO A 59 -3.15 -17.92 -7.60
CA PRO A 59 -3.73 -16.60 -7.33
C PRO A 59 -2.64 -15.55 -7.12
N GLY A 60 -2.90 -14.31 -7.54
CA GLY A 60 -1.95 -13.19 -7.36
C GLY A 60 -1.60 -12.89 -5.90
N THR A 61 -2.45 -13.30 -4.96
CA THR A 61 -2.16 -13.21 -3.51
C THR A 61 -0.97 -14.07 -3.07
N ASP A 62 -0.57 -15.06 -3.85
CA ASP A 62 0.63 -15.85 -3.54
C ASP A 62 1.91 -15.00 -3.64
N LEU A 63 1.90 -13.96 -4.48
CA LEU A 63 3.00 -13.01 -4.57
C LEU A 63 3.24 -12.26 -3.25
N ILE A 64 2.21 -12.02 -2.45
CA ILE A 64 2.33 -11.35 -1.15
C ILE A 64 3.33 -12.09 -0.23
N LYS A 65 3.25 -13.42 -0.22
CA LYS A 65 4.15 -14.25 0.61
C LYS A 65 5.54 -14.40 0.00
N LYS A 66 5.63 -14.33 -1.33
CA LYS A 66 6.86 -14.58 -2.10
C LYS A 66 7.69 -13.31 -2.30
N ALA A 67 7.03 -12.15 -2.28
CA ALA A 67 7.65 -10.85 -2.49
C ALA A 67 8.52 -10.37 -1.32
N GLY A 68 8.46 -11.04 -0.14
CA GLY A 68 9.20 -10.64 1.05
C GLY A 68 8.78 -9.24 1.52
N ASP A 69 9.72 -8.31 1.54
CA ASP A 69 9.47 -6.93 1.99
C ASP A 69 8.95 -6.00 0.88
N VAL A 70 8.85 -6.50 -0.37
CA VAL A 70 8.34 -5.70 -1.48
C VAL A 70 6.82 -5.58 -1.38
N PRO A 71 6.26 -4.35 -1.37
CA PRO A 71 4.82 -4.14 -1.27
C PRO A 71 4.08 -4.72 -2.47
N VAL A 72 2.91 -5.32 -2.22
CA VAL A 72 2.05 -5.90 -3.25
C VAL A 72 0.70 -5.20 -3.26
N LEU A 73 0.36 -4.58 -4.39
CA LEU A 73 -0.95 -4.00 -4.70
C LEU A 73 -1.77 -5.03 -5.48
N ILE A 74 -2.96 -5.37 -4.98
CA ILE A 74 -3.86 -6.30 -5.67
C ILE A 74 -4.89 -5.55 -6.52
N MET A 75 -5.04 -5.98 -7.77
CA MET A 75 -6.12 -5.54 -8.67
C MET A 75 -7.15 -6.66 -8.86
N THR A 76 -8.41 -6.34 -9.13
CA THR A 76 -9.40 -7.35 -9.47
C THR A 76 -10.64 -6.81 -10.16
N SER A 77 -11.19 -7.58 -11.09
CA SER A 77 -12.53 -7.35 -11.68
C SER A 77 -13.66 -7.79 -10.76
N TYR A 78 -13.37 -8.54 -9.70
CA TYR A 78 -14.34 -9.09 -8.74
C TYR A 78 -14.21 -8.40 -7.39
N ALA A 79 -14.46 -7.09 -7.37
CA ALA A 79 -14.40 -6.31 -6.16
C ALA A 79 -15.55 -6.70 -5.23
N SER A 80 -15.26 -7.50 -4.21
CA SER A 80 -16.13 -7.71 -3.07
C SER A 80 -15.44 -7.23 -1.80
N LEU A 81 -16.22 -6.76 -0.83
CA LEU A 81 -15.67 -6.38 0.47
C LEU A 81 -14.86 -7.54 1.09
N ARG A 82 -15.33 -8.77 0.90
CA ARG A 82 -14.66 -9.97 1.41
C ARG A 82 -13.30 -10.20 0.76
N SER A 83 -13.20 -10.12 -0.57
CA SER A 83 -11.93 -10.31 -1.28
C SER A 83 -10.91 -9.22 -0.95
N ALA A 84 -11.37 -7.97 -0.78
CA ALA A 84 -10.51 -6.89 -0.33
C ALA A 84 -9.97 -7.14 1.09
N VAL A 85 -10.84 -7.48 2.04
CA VAL A 85 -10.45 -7.80 3.42
C VAL A 85 -9.50 -8.99 3.48
N ASP A 86 -9.76 -10.05 2.70
CA ASP A 86 -8.90 -11.24 2.68
C ASP A 86 -7.51 -10.92 2.11
N SER A 87 -7.42 -10.15 1.02
CA SER A 87 -6.14 -9.71 0.44
C SER A 87 -5.34 -8.85 1.42
N MET A 88 -5.99 -7.91 2.11
CA MET A 88 -5.34 -7.08 3.13
C MET A 88 -4.86 -7.89 4.33
N ARG A 89 -5.63 -8.89 4.78
CA ARG A 89 -5.21 -9.84 5.84
C ARG A 89 -4.02 -10.69 5.44
N MET A 90 -3.88 -11.00 4.16
CA MET A 90 -2.73 -11.74 3.63
C MET A 90 -1.47 -10.87 3.52
N GLY A 91 -1.59 -9.55 3.70
CA GLY A 91 -0.48 -8.61 3.68
C GLY A 91 -0.38 -7.75 2.42
N ALA A 92 -1.42 -7.72 1.56
CA ALA A 92 -1.47 -6.74 0.49
C ALA A 92 -1.44 -5.32 1.09
N VAL A 93 -0.68 -4.42 0.48
CA VAL A 93 -0.58 -3.03 0.96
C VAL A 93 -1.76 -2.19 0.54
N ASP A 94 -2.40 -2.56 -0.57
CA ASP A 94 -3.63 -1.93 -1.06
C ASP A 94 -4.37 -2.84 -2.05
N TYR A 95 -5.57 -2.41 -2.44
CA TYR A 95 -6.49 -3.15 -3.29
C TYR A 95 -7.26 -2.21 -4.21
N ILE A 96 -7.25 -2.47 -5.52
CA ILE A 96 -7.93 -1.67 -6.53
C ILE A 96 -8.93 -2.52 -7.32
N ALA A 97 -10.17 -2.04 -7.41
CA ALA A 97 -11.22 -2.66 -8.23
C ALA A 97 -11.09 -2.23 -9.69
N LYS A 98 -11.17 -3.18 -10.62
CA LYS A 98 -11.33 -2.91 -12.07
C LYS A 98 -12.84 -2.71 -12.39
N PRO A 99 -13.23 -1.73 -13.24
CA PRO A 99 -12.38 -0.74 -13.88
C PRO A 99 -11.95 0.38 -12.90
N PHE A 100 -10.75 0.90 -13.07
CA PHE A 100 -10.20 2.00 -12.28
C PHE A 100 -9.80 3.17 -13.19
N ASP A 101 -9.82 4.37 -12.64
CA ASP A 101 -9.29 5.54 -13.33
C ASP A 101 -7.76 5.57 -13.29
N HIS A 102 -7.17 6.15 -14.35
CA HIS A 102 -5.71 6.29 -14.45
C HIS A 102 -5.12 7.05 -13.25
N GLY A 103 -5.83 8.09 -12.78
CA GLY A 103 -5.41 8.88 -11.62
C GLY A 103 -5.40 8.07 -10.33
N ASP A 104 -6.40 7.21 -10.11
CA ASP A 104 -6.49 6.37 -8.91
C ASP A 104 -5.31 5.39 -8.83
N MET A 105 -4.96 4.78 -9.96
CA MET A 105 -3.81 3.87 -10.03
C MET A 105 -2.50 4.59 -9.74
N VAL A 106 -2.25 5.73 -10.39
CA VAL A 106 -1.01 6.49 -10.19
C VAL A 106 -0.90 6.99 -8.75
N ASN A 107 -1.98 7.55 -8.18
CA ASN A 107 -2.01 8.02 -6.80
C ASN A 107 -1.76 6.89 -5.79
N ALA A 108 -2.31 5.69 -6.03
CA ALA A 108 -2.06 4.53 -5.19
C ALA A 108 -0.59 4.10 -5.24
N VAL A 109 -0.01 4.04 -6.44
CA VAL A 109 1.41 3.71 -6.64
C VAL A 109 2.32 4.72 -5.95
N GLU A 110 2.11 6.01 -6.15
CA GLU A 110 2.90 7.08 -5.52
C GLU A 110 2.86 6.98 -3.99
N ARG A 111 1.67 6.78 -3.43
CA ARG A 111 1.48 6.64 -1.99
C ARG A 111 2.20 5.41 -1.45
N ILE A 112 2.04 4.24 -2.10
CA ILE A 112 2.65 2.99 -1.64
C ILE A 112 4.17 3.11 -1.66
N ILE A 113 4.75 3.62 -2.74
CA ILE A 113 6.20 3.77 -2.86
C ILE A 113 6.75 4.80 -1.86
N ALA A 114 6.01 5.86 -1.55
CA ALA A 114 6.40 6.84 -0.55
C ALA A 114 6.36 6.25 0.88
N ASP A 115 5.35 5.42 1.18
CA ASP A 115 5.16 4.80 2.49
C ASP A 115 6.10 3.58 2.72
N HIS A 116 6.61 2.96 1.63
CA HIS A 116 7.50 1.80 1.65
C HIS A 116 8.82 2.07 0.90
N PRO A 117 9.71 2.92 1.43
CA PRO A 117 10.99 3.16 0.77
C PRO A 117 11.83 1.88 0.79
N THR A 118 12.12 1.34 -0.38
CA THR A 118 12.95 0.15 -0.55
C THR A 118 14.35 0.38 0.01
N GLN A 119 15.01 -0.65 0.54
CA GLN A 119 16.37 -0.56 1.11
C GLN A 119 17.38 0.14 0.18
N LYS A 120 17.21 0.02 -1.14
CA LYS A 120 18.02 0.75 -2.15
C LYS A 120 17.89 2.28 -2.06
N ALA A 121 16.74 2.80 -1.61
CA ALA A 121 16.54 4.24 -1.43
C ALA A 121 17.12 4.75 -0.09
N GLN A 122 17.35 3.85 0.87
CA GLN A 122 17.94 4.21 2.17
C GLN A 122 19.47 4.39 2.07
N GLU A 123 20.16 3.65 1.22
CA GLU A 123 21.61 3.82 1.01
C GLU A 123 21.98 5.17 0.37
N GLN A 124 21.09 5.76 -0.43
CA GLN A 124 21.30 7.08 -1.03
C GLN A 124 20.90 8.25 -0.12
N LYS A 125 20.13 8.01 0.95
CA LYS A 125 19.72 9.04 1.94
C LYS A 125 20.56 9.07 3.22
N ALA A 126 21.50 8.16 3.40
CA ALA A 126 22.32 8.04 4.61
C ALA A 126 23.34 9.20 4.80
N THR A 127 23.38 10.20 3.92
CA THR A 127 24.27 11.37 4.05
C THR A 127 23.58 12.69 4.37
N ALA A 128 22.28 12.69 4.64
CA ALA A 128 21.63 13.93 5.07
C ALA A 128 20.51 13.67 6.09
N SER A 129 20.77 14.18 7.25
CA SER A 129 19.88 14.51 8.37
C SER A 129 19.58 13.45 9.42
N ASN A 130 20.31 13.62 10.47
CA ASN A 130 20.04 13.32 11.87
C ASN A 130 18.78 14.05 12.36
N SER A 131 18.10 13.42 13.34
CA SER A 131 17.15 13.97 14.30
C SER A 131 15.72 14.25 13.85
N GLY A 132 14.85 13.46 14.45
CA GLY A 132 13.42 13.69 14.58
C GLY A 132 12.84 12.78 15.65
N ASP A 133 13.19 13.08 16.89
CA ASP A 133 12.57 12.56 18.12
C ASP A 133 11.07 12.90 18.07
N THR A 134 10.20 11.93 17.77
CA THR A 134 8.75 12.05 17.99
C THR A 134 8.37 11.33 19.25
N SER A 135 8.77 11.91 20.37
CA SER A 135 8.29 11.59 21.70
C SER A 135 6.77 11.82 21.80
N SER A 136 6.06 10.72 21.99
CA SER A 136 4.91 10.58 22.91
C SER A 136 4.08 11.83 23.22
N THR A 137 3.01 12.10 22.42
CA THR A 137 2.00 13.07 22.86
C THR A 137 0.56 12.56 22.73
N SER A 138 0.32 11.30 22.43
CA SER A 138 -1.04 10.79 22.12
C SER A 138 -1.53 9.62 22.98
N GLY A 139 -0.81 9.22 24.02
CA GLY A 139 -1.30 8.13 24.91
C GLY A 139 -1.38 6.73 24.27
N ILE A 140 -1.14 6.60 22.98
CA ILE A 140 -1.03 5.31 22.28
C ILE A 140 0.44 4.93 22.29
N ILE A 141 0.78 3.87 23.03
CA ILE A 141 2.15 3.36 23.14
C ILE A 141 2.29 2.17 22.21
N GLY A 142 3.20 2.25 21.24
CA GLY A 142 3.55 1.15 20.36
C GLY A 142 4.30 1.64 19.11
N ASN A 143 5.36 0.93 18.76
CA ASN A 143 6.19 1.18 17.59
C ASN A 143 6.02 0.08 16.51
N CYS A 144 4.99 -0.77 16.63
CA CYS A 144 4.72 -1.78 15.62
C CYS A 144 4.12 -1.14 14.36
N GLN A 145 4.44 -1.71 13.22
CA GLN A 145 4.00 -1.22 11.90
C GLN A 145 2.49 -0.92 11.82
N PRO A 146 1.56 -1.77 12.33
CA PRO A 146 0.13 -1.47 12.31
C PRO A 146 -0.26 -0.19 13.06
N ILE A 147 0.44 0.13 14.15
CA ILE A 147 0.19 1.37 14.91
C ILE A 147 0.71 2.59 14.17
N GLN A 148 1.84 2.49 13.49
CA GLN A 148 2.37 3.58 12.66
C GLN A 148 1.44 3.89 11.47
N ILE A 149 0.90 2.87 10.82
CA ILE A 149 -0.11 3.01 9.76
C ILE A 149 -1.37 3.70 10.31
N LEU A 150 -1.84 3.29 11.48
CA LEU A 150 -2.99 3.89 12.15
C LEU A 150 -2.75 5.38 12.44
N PHE A 151 -1.56 5.76 12.92
CA PHE A 151 -1.20 7.17 13.13
C PHE A 151 -1.18 7.97 11.84
N GLY A 152 -0.66 7.42 10.74
CA GLY A 152 -0.70 8.05 9.43
C GLY A 152 -2.14 8.32 8.95
N HIS A 153 -3.06 7.40 9.22
CA HIS A 153 -4.48 7.59 8.92
C HIS A 153 -5.09 8.69 9.81
N ILE A 154 -4.83 8.70 11.12
CA ILE A 154 -5.31 9.72 12.04
C ILE A 154 -4.87 11.11 11.60
N GLN A 155 -3.60 11.30 11.27
CA GLN A 155 -3.06 12.60 10.85
C GLN A 155 -3.68 13.11 9.54
N ARG A 156 -3.99 12.21 8.59
CA ARG A 156 -4.62 12.56 7.32
C ARG A 156 -6.11 12.90 7.47
N MET A 157 -6.82 12.20 8.35
CA MET A 157 -8.27 12.36 8.52
C MET A 157 -8.65 13.46 9.50
N ALA A 158 -7.81 13.72 10.51
CA ALA A 158 -8.09 14.70 11.54
C ALA A 158 -8.36 16.14 11.04
N PRO A 159 -7.66 16.65 9.99
CA PRO A 159 -7.93 17.99 9.47
C PRO A 159 -9.20 18.06 8.61
N THR A 160 -9.81 16.93 8.23
CA THR A 160 -11.01 16.92 7.38
C THR A 160 -12.29 17.07 8.21
N GLU A 161 -13.38 17.54 7.57
CA GLU A 161 -14.70 17.62 8.20
C GLU A 161 -15.51 16.31 8.11
N SER A 162 -14.89 15.25 7.61
CA SER A 162 -15.55 13.96 7.37
C SER A 162 -15.89 13.24 8.68
N THR A 163 -17.00 12.50 8.65
CA THR A 163 -17.37 11.60 9.75
C THR A 163 -16.49 10.37 9.70
N VAL A 164 -15.84 10.05 10.83
CA VAL A 164 -14.95 8.89 10.96
C VAL A 164 -15.62 7.82 11.82
N LEU A 165 -15.75 6.61 11.28
CA LEU A 165 -16.23 5.44 12.00
C LEU A 165 -15.04 4.56 12.42
N VAL A 166 -14.85 4.40 13.75
CA VAL A 166 -13.79 3.55 14.32
C VAL A 166 -14.37 2.20 14.70
N LEU A 167 -13.96 1.14 14.02
CA LEU A 167 -14.39 -0.24 14.27
C LEU A 167 -13.28 -1.05 14.93
N GLY A 168 -13.67 -2.00 15.78
CA GLY A 168 -12.74 -2.91 16.46
C GLY A 168 -13.42 -3.64 17.63
N GLU A 169 -12.79 -4.68 18.15
CA GLU A 169 -13.27 -5.45 19.30
C GLU A 169 -13.20 -4.63 20.61
N THR A 170 -13.94 -5.06 21.63
CA THR A 170 -13.90 -4.42 22.95
C THR A 170 -12.48 -4.50 23.52
N GLY A 171 -11.97 -3.37 24.06
CA GLY A 171 -10.61 -3.29 24.63
C GLY A 171 -9.49 -2.98 23.64
N THR A 172 -9.75 -2.84 22.35
CA THR A 172 -8.71 -2.55 21.31
C THR A 172 -8.23 -1.09 21.26
N GLY A 173 -8.65 -0.24 22.20
CA GLY A 173 -8.18 1.15 22.25
C GLY A 173 -8.89 2.11 21.30
N LYS A 174 -10.11 1.81 20.82
CA LYS A 174 -10.92 2.69 19.96
C LYS A 174 -11.09 4.10 20.53
N GLU A 175 -11.23 4.21 21.84
CA GLU A 175 -11.33 5.50 22.52
C GLU A 175 -10.06 6.34 22.37
N LEU A 176 -8.88 5.72 22.46
CA LEU A 176 -7.61 6.41 22.26
C LEU A 176 -7.46 6.90 20.81
N VAL A 177 -7.93 6.12 19.84
CA VAL A 177 -7.95 6.51 18.43
C VAL A 177 -8.87 7.72 18.22
N ALA A 178 -10.10 7.67 18.73
CA ALA A 178 -11.06 8.77 18.64
C ALA A 178 -10.53 10.06 19.27
N ARG A 179 -9.95 9.97 20.47
CA ARG A 179 -9.29 11.11 21.16
C ARG A 179 -8.11 11.66 20.35
N SER A 180 -7.33 10.79 19.69
CA SER A 180 -6.21 11.23 18.85
C SER A 180 -6.70 11.97 17.61
N ILE A 181 -7.75 11.48 16.93
CA ILE A 181 -8.38 12.19 15.80
C ILE A 181 -8.86 13.57 16.26
N HIS A 182 -9.55 13.66 17.39
CA HIS A 182 -10.02 14.94 17.92
C HIS A 182 -8.86 15.89 18.24
N LYS A 183 -7.80 15.40 18.87
CA LYS A 183 -6.61 16.18 19.23
C LYS A 183 -5.89 16.77 18.02
N PHE A 184 -5.81 16.03 16.92
CA PHE A 184 -5.19 16.48 15.66
C PHE A 184 -6.16 17.24 14.75
N SER A 185 -7.45 17.27 15.09
CA SER A 185 -8.43 18.08 14.34
C SER A 185 -8.32 19.58 14.74
N ALA A 186 -8.74 20.45 13.82
CA ALA A 186 -8.85 21.88 14.10
C ALA A 186 -10.09 22.23 14.96
N ARG A 187 -10.90 21.23 15.34
CA ARG A 187 -12.15 21.43 16.10
C ARG A 187 -11.83 21.69 17.58
N LYS A 188 -12.20 22.84 18.06
CA LYS A 188 -12.20 23.21 19.47
C LYS A 188 -13.61 22.99 20.00
N GLY A 189 -13.86 21.89 20.65
CA GLY A 189 -15.13 21.60 21.33
C GLY A 189 -14.82 20.86 22.62
N ASP A 190 -15.59 21.17 23.66
CA ASP A 190 -15.56 20.51 24.96
C ASP A 190 -15.96 19.03 24.83
#